data_87eb612cd9bf14a514f1f4a050565c6e
#
_entry.id   87eb612cd9bf14a514f1f4a050565c6e
#
_cell.length_a   1.000
_cell.length_b   1.000
_cell.length_c   1.000
_cell.angle_alpha   90.00
_cell.angle_beta   90.00
_cell.angle_gamma   90.00
#
_symmetry.space_group_name_H-M   'P 1'
#
loop_
_entity.id
_entity.type
_entity.pdbx_description
1 polymer ?
#
loop_
_entity_poly.entity_id
_entity_poly.type
_entity_poly.pdbx_seq_one_letter_code
_entity_poly.pdbx_strand_id
1 'polypeptide(L)'
;SAASDVYKRQGKENKPIAIGETAYEMYEKEPPSIHVSFPLQHGVIAHMQDMIALWNYMNYSLSGKKKIKGCEYYLAVPADITEVEKQAYSQIISRGETKPKKVFLVDKPVANAFGLGLDVEKLRGAMIIDVGADTTEISVLSLGGIVVSKLLPSGGNELDMLIRSYVRKEYNFLIGRRTAEQAKKELIAATTLDRSMKLVGRDVVKGLPGEITLTSAAVAPLATTFFETIITQARSIMEHTPPEISMDIKERGIYLTGGSSEIHGLAALLQTKTGVAVNISDKPQETAVSGLGYFAEHSKQAAKYVTLMK
;
A
#
# COMPACT_ATOMS: atom_id res chain seq x y z
N SER A 1 -4.42 -0.61 1.63
CA SER A 1 -4.81 -0.08 2.93
C SER A 1 -4.71 -1.19 3.97
N ALA A 2 -4.53 -0.84 5.24
CA ALA A 2 -4.53 -1.76 6.37
C ALA A 2 -5.82 -2.62 6.52
N ALA A 3 -6.80 -2.40 5.68
CA ALA A 3 -8.12 -3.04 5.70
C ALA A 3 -8.18 -4.45 5.08
N SER A 4 -7.06 -5.12 4.85
CA SER A 4 -7.04 -6.47 4.26
C SER A 4 -6.91 -7.60 5.30
N ASP A 5 -7.42 -7.38 6.51
CA ASP A 5 -7.28 -8.32 7.60
C ASP A 5 -8.47 -9.29 7.65
N VAL A 6 -8.19 -10.55 7.86
CA VAL A 6 -9.19 -11.60 8.02
C VAL A 6 -9.04 -12.25 9.38
N TYR A 7 -10.12 -12.27 10.13
CA TYR A 7 -10.19 -12.81 11.46
C TYR A 7 -10.80 -14.23 11.45
N LYS A 8 -10.07 -15.21 11.96
CA LYS A 8 -10.48 -16.61 11.95
C LYS A 8 -10.58 -17.21 13.34
N ARG A 9 -11.51 -18.12 13.52
CA ARG A 9 -11.60 -19.00 14.70
C ARG A 9 -10.77 -20.26 14.46
N GLN A 10 -9.84 -20.58 15.37
CA GLN A 10 -9.22 -21.91 15.38
C GLN A 10 -10.25 -22.96 15.84
N GLY A 11 -10.55 -23.91 14.97
CA GLY A 11 -11.49 -25.01 15.27
C GLY A 11 -11.93 -25.75 14.00
N LYS A 12 -12.79 -26.75 14.12
CA LYS A 12 -13.26 -27.61 13.01
C LYS A 12 -13.93 -26.85 11.85
N GLU A 13 -14.35 -25.61 12.07
CA GLU A 13 -14.87 -24.73 11.03
C GLU A 13 -14.02 -23.45 10.96
N ASN A 14 -13.14 -23.41 9.98
CA ASN A 14 -12.26 -22.25 9.66
C ASN A 14 -13.08 -21.12 8.98
N LYS A 15 -14.12 -20.61 9.65
CA LYS A 15 -14.95 -19.52 9.11
C LYS A 15 -14.47 -18.18 9.60
N PRO A 16 -14.38 -17.15 8.73
CA PRO A 16 -14.09 -15.80 9.16
C PRO A 16 -15.19 -15.28 10.08
N ILE A 17 -14.79 -14.62 11.18
CA ILE A 17 -15.71 -14.03 12.16
C ILE A 17 -15.82 -12.53 11.94
N ALA A 18 -14.70 -11.89 11.57
CA ALA A 18 -14.62 -10.48 11.25
C ALA A 18 -13.65 -10.27 10.09
N ILE A 19 -13.80 -9.19 9.35
CA ILE A 19 -12.99 -8.86 8.19
C ILE A 19 -12.82 -7.34 8.11
N GLY A 20 -11.70 -6.87 7.56
CA GLY A 20 -11.39 -5.47 7.40
C GLY A 20 -11.11 -4.78 8.73
N GLU A 21 -11.60 -3.56 8.91
CA GLU A 21 -11.30 -2.74 10.09
C GLU A 21 -11.71 -3.40 11.41
N THR A 22 -12.85 -4.10 11.43
CA THR A 22 -13.28 -4.86 12.61
C THR A 22 -12.29 -5.96 13.00
N ALA A 23 -11.71 -6.66 12.02
CA ALA A 23 -10.66 -7.64 12.27
C ALA A 23 -9.38 -6.96 12.76
N TYR A 24 -9.02 -5.81 12.18
CA TYR A 24 -7.85 -5.04 12.59
C TYR A 24 -7.98 -4.49 14.02
N GLU A 25 -9.17 -4.08 14.44
CA GLU A 25 -9.42 -3.65 15.83
C GLU A 25 -9.22 -4.75 16.87
N MET A 26 -9.39 -6.01 16.46
CA MET A 26 -9.19 -7.18 17.31
C MET A 26 -7.73 -7.66 17.34
N TYR A 27 -6.92 -7.24 16.37
CA TYR A 27 -5.52 -7.63 16.27
C TYR A 27 -4.74 -7.28 17.55
N GLU A 28 -3.91 -8.21 18.03
CA GLU A 28 -3.17 -8.17 19.30
C GLU A 28 -4.06 -8.15 20.57
N LYS A 29 -5.39 -8.35 20.43
CA LYS A 29 -6.33 -8.46 21.54
C LYS A 29 -7.08 -9.80 21.54
N GLU A 30 -6.86 -10.60 20.51
CA GLU A 30 -7.54 -11.86 20.29
C GLU A 30 -7.13 -12.92 21.32
N PRO A 31 -8.08 -13.74 21.79
CA PRO A 31 -7.75 -14.91 22.62
C PRO A 31 -7.03 -15.99 21.78
N PRO A 32 -6.33 -16.95 22.40
CA PRO A 32 -5.57 -17.98 21.68
C PRO A 32 -6.37 -18.84 20.70
N SER A 33 -7.70 -18.87 20.87
CA SER A 33 -8.61 -19.61 19.98
C SER A 33 -8.93 -18.88 18.67
N ILE A 34 -8.41 -17.70 18.50
CA ILE A 34 -8.71 -16.80 17.39
C ILE A 34 -7.40 -16.30 16.80
N HIS A 35 -7.36 -16.14 15.49
CA HIS A 35 -6.17 -15.67 14.80
C HIS A 35 -6.54 -14.61 13.77
N VAL A 36 -5.88 -13.47 13.82
CA VAL A 36 -5.96 -12.43 12.80
C VAL A 36 -4.84 -12.64 11.80
N SER A 37 -5.16 -12.73 10.52
CA SER A 37 -4.19 -12.89 9.44
C SER A 37 -4.22 -11.72 8.47
N PHE A 38 -3.08 -11.43 7.86
CA PHE A 38 -2.91 -10.46 6.80
C PHE A 38 -2.69 -11.24 5.50
N PRO A 39 -3.73 -11.41 4.67
CA PRO A 39 -3.65 -12.32 3.52
C PRO A 39 -2.78 -11.79 2.37
N LEU A 40 -2.53 -10.48 2.33
CA LEU A 40 -1.64 -9.83 1.38
C LEU A 40 -0.41 -9.32 2.12
N GLN A 41 0.79 -9.70 1.68
CA GLN A 41 2.06 -9.27 2.28
C GLN A 41 3.07 -8.95 1.17
N HIS A 42 3.75 -7.82 1.29
CA HIS A 42 4.77 -7.38 0.33
C HIS A 42 4.31 -7.41 -1.13
N GLY A 43 3.03 -7.09 -1.35
CA GLY A 43 2.44 -7.06 -2.70
C GLY A 43 2.06 -8.43 -3.27
N VAL A 44 2.20 -9.53 -2.49
CA VAL A 44 1.83 -10.89 -2.93
C VAL A 44 0.83 -11.53 -1.97
N ILE A 45 0.11 -12.55 -2.47
CA ILE A 45 -0.89 -13.26 -1.68
C ILE A 45 -0.19 -14.30 -0.81
N ALA A 46 -0.11 -14.03 0.49
CA ALA A 46 0.47 -14.94 1.48
C ALA A 46 -0.51 -16.06 1.88
N HIS A 47 -1.80 -15.75 1.98
CA HIS A 47 -2.84 -16.68 2.44
C HIS A 47 -4.05 -16.67 1.50
N MET A 48 -4.04 -17.57 0.52
CA MET A 48 -5.06 -17.64 -0.54
C MET A 48 -6.49 -17.78 0.00
N GLN A 49 -6.72 -18.67 0.98
CA GLN A 49 -8.07 -18.89 1.50
C GLN A 49 -8.63 -17.66 2.23
N ASP A 50 -7.78 -16.95 2.94
CA ASP A 50 -8.15 -15.73 3.66
C ASP A 50 -8.42 -14.59 2.70
N MET A 51 -7.62 -14.50 1.63
CA MET A 51 -7.84 -13.53 0.56
C MET A 51 -9.16 -13.79 -0.18
N ILE A 52 -9.52 -15.04 -0.42
CA ILE A 52 -10.83 -15.42 -1.00
C ILE A 52 -11.96 -15.02 -0.04
N ALA A 53 -11.80 -15.25 1.26
CA ALA A 53 -12.81 -14.87 2.25
C ALA A 53 -13.02 -13.35 2.31
N LEU A 54 -11.91 -12.59 2.29
CA LEU A 54 -11.94 -11.12 2.20
C LEU A 54 -12.63 -10.67 0.92
N TRP A 55 -12.29 -11.26 -0.22
CA TRP A 55 -12.90 -10.97 -1.52
C TRP A 55 -14.41 -11.18 -1.51
N ASN A 56 -14.87 -12.33 -1.00
CA ASN A 56 -16.30 -12.64 -0.90
C ASN A 56 -17.02 -11.62 0.00
N TYR A 57 -16.41 -11.26 1.12
CA TYR A 57 -16.97 -10.26 2.02
C TYR A 57 -17.09 -8.88 1.37
N MET A 58 -16.04 -8.42 0.69
CA MET A 58 -16.06 -7.13 -0.03
C MET A 58 -17.18 -7.10 -1.07
N ASN A 59 -17.32 -8.17 -1.87
CA ASN A 59 -18.41 -8.28 -2.83
C ASN A 59 -19.79 -8.29 -2.17
N TYR A 60 -19.93 -9.01 -1.05
CA TYR A 60 -21.18 -9.01 -0.29
C TYR A 60 -21.52 -7.62 0.27
N SER A 61 -20.55 -6.95 0.85
CA SER A 61 -20.73 -5.60 1.43
C SER A 61 -21.17 -4.58 0.38
N LEU A 62 -20.62 -4.66 -0.84
CA LEU A 62 -20.95 -3.75 -1.92
C LEU A 62 -22.29 -4.05 -2.60
N SER A 63 -22.66 -5.31 -2.72
CA SER A 63 -23.81 -5.73 -3.53
C SER A 63 -25.02 -6.19 -2.72
N GLY A 64 -24.86 -6.48 -1.43
CA GLY A 64 -25.86 -7.14 -0.60
C GLY A 64 -26.15 -8.60 -0.99
N LYS A 65 -25.36 -9.17 -1.93
CA LYS A 65 -25.60 -10.52 -2.49
C LYS A 65 -24.39 -11.42 -2.26
N LYS A 66 -24.63 -12.63 -1.76
CA LYS A 66 -23.59 -13.66 -1.60
C LYS A 66 -23.00 -14.13 -2.94
N LYS A 67 -23.80 -14.15 -3.99
CA LYS A 67 -23.40 -14.62 -5.32
C LYS A 67 -23.66 -13.56 -6.37
N ILE A 68 -22.58 -13.06 -6.97
CA ILE A 68 -22.62 -12.12 -8.08
C ILE A 68 -22.23 -12.89 -9.35
N LYS A 69 -22.97 -12.67 -10.45
CA LYS A 69 -22.71 -13.31 -11.74
C LYS A 69 -22.61 -12.27 -12.84
N GLY A 70 -21.75 -12.54 -13.82
CA GLY A 70 -21.69 -11.77 -15.05
C GLY A 70 -20.98 -10.41 -14.94
N CYS A 71 -20.32 -10.11 -13.82
CA CYS A 71 -19.54 -8.90 -13.66
C CYS A 71 -18.15 -9.03 -14.31
N GLU A 72 -17.60 -7.92 -14.73
CA GLU A 72 -16.21 -7.78 -15.12
C GLU A 72 -15.45 -7.17 -13.92
N TYR A 73 -14.26 -7.68 -13.65
CA TYR A 73 -13.43 -7.24 -12.53
C TYR A 73 -12.10 -6.73 -13.04
N TYR A 74 -11.68 -5.60 -12.52
CA TYR A 74 -10.38 -4.98 -12.77
C TYR A 74 -9.59 -4.97 -11.47
N LEU A 75 -8.38 -5.56 -11.48
CA LEU A 75 -7.51 -5.62 -10.31
C LEU A 75 -6.19 -4.93 -10.63
N ALA A 76 -5.79 -3.98 -9.80
CA ALA A 76 -4.44 -3.46 -9.84
C ALA A 76 -3.49 -4.44 -9.14
N VAL A 77 -2.43 -4.82 -9.83
CA VAL A 77 -1.36 -5.68 -9.30
C VAL A 77 -0.02 -4.98 -9.46
N PRO A 78 0.96 -5.20 -8.56
CA PRO A 78 2.29 -4.65 -8.77
C PRO A 78 2.86 -5.09 -10.12
N ALA A 79 3.61 -4.21 -10.78
CA ALA A 79 4.19 -4.53 -12.07
C ALA A 79 5.40 -5.47 -11.96
N ASP A 80 6.20 -5.31 -10.89
CA ASP A 80 7.42 -6.09 -10.62
C ASP A 80 7.08 -7.34 -9.77
N ILE A 81 6.18 -8.19 -10.27
CA ILE A 81 5.84 -9.51 -9.69
C ILE A 81 5.85 -10.58 -10.78
N THR A 82 6.02 -11.83 -10.37
CA THR A 82 6.07 -12.98 -11.28
C THR A 82 4.71 -13.31 -11.89
N GLU A 83 4.69 -14.00 -13.03
CA GLU A 83 3.45 -14.47 -13.66
C GLU A 83 2.66 -15.42 -12.77
N VAL A 84 3.33 -16.21 -11.91
CA VAL A 84 2.68 -17.09 -10.92
C VAL A 84 1.92 -16.26 -9.89
N GLU A 85 2.53 -15.18 -9.40
CA GLU A 85 1.88 -14.25 -8.47
C GLU A 85 0.72 -13.51 -9.13
N LYS A 86 0.85 -13.08 -10.39
CA LYS A 86 -0.27 -12.51 -11.17
C LYS A 86 -1.44 -13.50 -11.31
N GLN A 87 -1.15 -14.76 -11.59
CA GLN A 87 -2.18 -15.80 -11.65
C GLN A 87 -2.88 -16.00 -10.30
N ALA A 88 -2.16 -15.90 -9.19
CA ALA A 88 -2.76 -16.02 -7.86
C ALA A 88 -3.84 -14.95 -7.62
N TYR A 89 -3.64 -13.71 -8.07
CA TYR A 89 -4.67 -12.66 -8.00
C TYR A 89 -5.94 -13.04 -8.78
N SER A 90 -5.82 -13.61 -9.96
CA SER A 90 -6.97 -14.10 -10.73
C SER A 90 -7.70 -15.22 -10.03
N GLN A 91 -6.96 -16.11 -9.35
CA GLN A 91 -7.55 -17.26 -8.63
C GLN A 91 -8.41 -16.84 -7.44
N ILE A 92 -8.17 -15.67 -6.82
CA ILE A 92 -9.04 -15.15 -5.77
C ILE A 92 -10.48 -15.05 -6.27
N ILE A 93 -10.65 -14.47 -7.44
CA ILE A 93 -11.97 -14.23 -8.03
C ILE A 93 -12.60 -15.52 -8.50
N SER A 94 -11.84 -16.37 -9.22
CA SER A 94 -12.35 -17.60 -9.80
C SER A 94 -12.72 -18.66 -8.75
N ARG A 95 -12.03 -18.67 -7.61
CA ARG A 95 -12.31 -19.59 -6.48
C ARG A 95 -13.30 -19.00 -5.46
N GLY A 96 -13.62 -17.70 -5.58
CA GLY A 96 -14.61 -17.05 -4.74
C GLY A 96 -16.05 -17.45 -5.05
N GLU A 97 -16.99 -16.87 -4.33
CA GLU A 97 -18.43 -17.08 -4.52
C GLU A 97 -18.97 -16.32 -5.75
N THR A 98 -18.16 -15.48 -6.36
CA THR A 98 -18.50 -14.72 -7.56
C THR A 98 -18.27 -15.56 -8.81
N LYS A 99 -19.15 -15.38 -9.83
CA LYS A 99 -18.94 -15.94 -11.17
C LYS A 99 -18.67 -14.81 -12.14
N PRO A 100 -17.40 -14.46 -12.33
CA PRO A 100 -17.04 -13.35 -13.22
C PRO A 100 -17.37 -13.67 -14.68
N LYS A 101 -17.68 -12.65 -15.46
CA LYS A 101 -17.69 -12.72 -16.92
C LYS A 101 -16.27 -12.62 -17.46
N LYS A 102 -15.49 -11.70 -16.89
CA LYS A 102 -14.08 -11.48 -17.22
C LYS A 102 -13.34 -10.97 -15.99
N VAL A 103 -12.05 -11.27 -15.92
CA VAL A 103 -11.13 -10.75 -14.93
C VAL A 103 -9.96 -10.11 -15.68
N PHE A 104 -9.73 -8.85 -15.39
CA PHE A 104 -8.64 -8.07 -15.99
C PHE A 104 -7.63 -7.71 -14.90
N LEU A 105 -6.36 -7.97 -15.17
CA LEU A 105 -5.26 -7.42 -14.38
C LEU A 105 -4.74 -6.15 -15.04
N VAL A 106 -4.45 -5.18 -14.23
CA VAL A 106 -3.86 -3.88 -14.60
C VAL A 106 -2.60 -3.69 -13.78
N ASP A 107 -1.48 -3.40 -14.42
CA ASP A 107 -0.29 -3.04 -13.69
C ASP A 107 -0.55 -1.76 -12.88
N LYS A 108 -0.28 -1.80 -11.57
CA LYS A 108 -0.63 -0.73 -10.62
C LYS A 108 -0.07 0.64 -11.02
N PRO A 109 1.18 0.76 -11.55
CA PRO A 109 1.67 2.04 -12.05
C PRO A 109 0.81 2.64 -13.16
N VAL A 110 0.27 1.81 -14.05
CA VAL A 110 -0.64 2.26 -15.11
C VAL A 110 -1.98 2.70 -14.51
N ALA A 111 -2.54 1.93 -13.58
CA ALA A 111 -3.74 2.35 -12.85
C ALA A 111 -3.52 3.68 -12.13
N ASN A 112 -2.39 3.86 -11.46
CA ASN A 112 -2.03 5.13 -10.82
C ASN A 112 -1.96 6.28 -11.82
N ALA A 113 -1.35 6.08 -13.00
CA ALA A 113 -1.26 7.13 -14.03
C ALA A 113 -2.65 7.60 -14.48
N PHE A 114 -3.58 6.67 -14.73
CA PHE A 114 -4.96 7.03 -15.07
C PHE A 114 -5.70 7.69 -13.90
N GLY A 115 -5.47 7.24 -12.67
CA GLY A 115 -6.04 7.84 -11.47
C GLY A 115 -5.53 9.26 -11.19
N LEU A 116 -4.31 9.58 -11.64
CA LEU A 116 -3.73 10.92 -11.63
C LEU A 116 -4.23 11.80 -12.80
N GLY A 117 -5.04 11.26 -13.70
CA GLY A 117 -5.53 11.98 -14.88
C GLY A 117 -4.47 12.21 -15.96
N LEU A 118 -3.38 11.41 -15.97
CA LEU A 118 -2.34 11.54 -16.97
C LEU A 118 -2.79 10.96 -18.32
N ASP A 119 -2.48 11.66 -19.41
CA ASP A 119 -2.66 11.12 -20.76
C ASP A 119 -1.54 10.13 -21.07
N VAL A 120 -1.75 8.87 -20.66
CA VAL A 120 -0.73 7.81 -20.70
C VAL A 120 -0.21 7.56 -22.13
N GLU A 121 -1.03 7.80 -23.17
CA GLU A 121 -0.62 7.61 -24.57
C GLU A 121 0.36 8.68 -25.04
N LYS A 122 0.19 9.92 -24.58
CA LYS A 122 1.04 11.05 -24.93
C LYS A 122 2.15 11.29 -23.93
N LEU A 123 2.18 10.51 -22.87
CA LEU A 123 3.16 10.62 -21.82
C LEU A 123 4.52 10.15 -22.33
N ARG A 124 5.47 11.07 -22.54
CA ARG A 124 6.82 10.75 -23.01
C ARG A 124 7.73 10.26 -21.89
N GLY A 125 7.52 10.74 -20.67
CA GLY A 125 8.22 10.29 -19.49
C GLY A 125 7.53 10.80 -18.23
N ALA A 126 7.21 9.88 -17.29
CA ALA A 126 6.78 10.23 -15.93
C ALA A 126 7.25 9.19 -14.94
N MET A 127 7.71 9.65 -13.78
CA MET A 127 7.99 8.78 -12.66
C MET A 127 6.82 8.82 -11.67
N ILE A 128 6.35 7.65 -11.27
CA ILE A 128 5.33 7.49 -10.23
C ILE A 128 5.94 6.74 -9.06
N ILE A 129 5.82 7.30 -7.87
CA ILE A 129 6.23 6.67 -6.60
C ILE A 129 4.98 6.44 -5.76
N ASP A 130 4.61 5.19 -5.60
CA ASP A 130 3.48 4.78 -4.78
C ASP A 130 3.98 4.25 -3.43
N VAL A 131 3.88 5.06 -2.39
CA VAL A 131 4.32 4.70 -1.03
C VAL A 131 3.12 4.18 -0.26
N GLY A 132 2.96 2.85 -0.26
CA GLY A 132 1.86 2.16 0.41
C GLY A 132 2.11 1.89 1.89
N ALA A 133 1.24 1.05 2.46
CA ALA A 133 1.41 0.59 3.84
C ALA A 133 2.50 -0.49 3.95
N ASP A 134 2.56 -1.40 2.99
CA ASP A 134 3.44 -2.59 3.05
C ASP A 134 4.55 -2.57 1.98
N THR A 135 4.32 -1.86 0.89
CA THR A 135 5.27 -1.76 -0.24
C THR A 135 5.38 -0.33 -0.74
N THR A 136 6.53 -0.04 -1.36
CA THR A 136 6.72 1.15 -2.20
C THR A 136 7.02 0.68 -3.62
N GLU A 137 6.27 1.18 -4.60
CA GLU A 137 6.50 0.88 -6.01
C GLU A 137 6.94 2.15 -6.74
N ILE A 138 8.12 2.08 -7.38
CA ILE A 138 8.72 3.18 -8.14
C ILE A 138 8.75 2.77 -9.60
N SER A 139 8.07 3.54 -10.46
CA SER A 139 7.90 3.19 -11.86
C SER A 139 8.12 4.38 -12.77
N VAL A 140 8.64 4.11 -13.96
CA VAL A 140 8.75 5.08 -15.05
C VAL A 140 7.86 4.60 -16.18
N LEU A 141 6.97 5.48 -16.64
CA LEU A 141 6.07 5.26 -17.76
C LEU A 141 6.44 6.17 -18.92
N SER A 142 6.35 5.63 -20.14
CA SER A 142 6.52 6.38 -21.39
C SER A 142 5.69 5.75 -22.51
N LEU A 143 5.07 6.58 -23.35
CA LEU A 143 4.36 6.18 -24.56
C LEU A 143 3.39 5.01 -24.39
N GLY A 144 2.65 5.02 -23.29
CA GLY A 144 1.64 4.00 -23.01
C GLY A 144 2.17 2.73 -22.34
N GLY A 145 3.46 2.65 -22.00
CA GLY A 145 4.08 1.48 -21.38
C GLY A 145 4.88 1.78 -20.13
N ILE A 146 5.23 0.73 -19.41
CA ILE A 146 6.16 0.77 -18.28
C ILE A 146 7.57 0.56 -18.83
N VAL A 147 8.44 1.53 -18.61
CA VAL A 147 9.87 1.44 -18.99
C VAL A 147 10.64 0.65 -17.94
N VAL A 148 10.39 0.96 -16.68
CA VAL A 148 10.96 0.25 -15.53
C VAL A 148 10.00 0.35 -14.36
N SER A 149 9.92 -0.70 -13.57
CA SER A 149 9.23 -0.71 -12.27
C SER A 149 10.06 -1.47 -11.25
N LYS A 150 10.04 -0.98 -10.02
CA LYS A 150 10.70 -1.62 -8.89
C LYS A 150 9.78 -1.64 -7.70
N LEU A 151 9.48 -2.83 -7.21
CA LEU A 151 8.72 -3.04 -5.98
C LEU A 151 9.69 -3.21 -4.80
N LEU A 152 9.57 -2.35 -3.81
CA LEU A 152 10.31 -2.42 -2.55
C LEU A 152 9.41 -3.02 -1.49
N PRO A 153 9.84 -4.04 -0.73
CA PRO A 153 9.09 -4.61 0.39
C PRO A 153 9.21 -3.70 1.64
N SER A 154 8.98 -2.42 1.45
CA SER A 154 9.11 -1.37 2.46
C SER A 154 7.96 -0.37 2.30
N GLY A 155 7.27 -0.07 3.38
CA GLY A 155 6.13 0.84 3.42
C GLY A 155 5.86 1.35 4.83
N GLY A 156 4.72 1.99 5.03
CA GLY A 156 4.36 2.59 6.32
C GLY A 156 4.34 1.62 7.50
N ASN A 157 4.13 0.33 7.26
CA ASN A 157 4.16 -0.71 8.30
C ASN A 157 5.57 -0.91 8.89
N GLU A 158 6.62 -0.67 8.10
CA GLU A 158 8.01 -0.73 8.59
C GLU A 158 8.24 0.35 9.65
N LEU A 159 7.75 1.57 9.42
CA LEU A 159 7.84 2.65 10.41
C LEU A 159 7.08 2.30 11.69
N ASP A 160 5.91 1.64 11.60
CA ASP A 160 5.17 1.17 12.78
C ASP A 160 6.00 0.17 13.60
N MET A 161 6.69 -0.76 12.93
CA MET A 161 7.57 -1.74 13.59
C MET A 161 8.79 -1.07 14.22
N LEU A 162 9.40 -0.10 13.54
CA LEU A 162 10.53 0.66 14.07
C LEU A 162 10.14 1.45 15.33
N ILE A 163 8.99 2.11 15.33
CA ILE A 163 8.46 2.84 16.50
C ILE A 163 8.23 1.87 17.67
N ARG A 164 7.59 0.72 17.44
CA ARG A 164 7.37 -0.29 18.49
C ARG A 164 8.68 -0.80 19.08
N SER A 165 9.65 -1.10 18.22
CA SER A 165 10.98 -1.58 18.65
C SER A 165 11.72 -0.51 19.43
N TYR A 166 11.66 0.74 19.00
CA TYR A 166 12.24 1.88 19.70
C TYR A 166 11.62 2.08 21.08
N VAL A 167 10.30 2.13 21.15
CA VAL A 167 9.56 2.30 22.42
C VAL A 167 9.88 1.16 23.40
N ARG A 168 9.96 -0.07 22.90
CA ARG A 168 10.35 -1.22 23.73
C ARG A 168 11.77 -1.09 24.28
N LYS A 169 12.69 -0.66 23.43
CA LYS A 169 14.13 -0.59 23.77
C LYS A 169 14.43 0.57 24.71
N GLU A 170 13.95 1.76 24.40
CA GLU A 170 14.34 2.99 25.11
C GLU A 170 13.48 3.26 26.35
N TYR A 171 12.21 2.82 26.35
CA TYR A 171 11.26 3.08 27.43
C TYR A 171 10.90 1.84 28.23
N ASN A 172 11.39 0.65 27.86
CA ASN A 172 10.92 -0.62 28.42
C ASN A 172 9.38 -0.75 28.39
N PHE A 173 8.76 -0.31 27.30
CA PHE A 173 7.33 -0.16 27.21
C PHE A 173 6.79 -0.83 25.92
N LEU A 174 5.70 -1.59 26.05
CA LEU A 174 5.06 -2.26 24.91
C LEU A 174 3.82 -1.49 24.47
N ILE A 175 3.78 -1.17 23.19
CA ILE A 175 2.62 -0.59 22.52
C ILE A 175 2.10 -1.52 21.43
N GLY A 176 0.79 -1.49 21.21
CA GLY A 176 0.14 -2.22 20.10
C GLY A 176 0.44 -1.59 18.73
N ARG A 177 0.19 -2.37 17.66
CA ARG A 177 0.40 -1.91 16.28
C ARG A 177 -0.40 -0.65 15.95
N ARG A 178 -1.67 -0.61 16.37
CA ARG A 178 -2.54 0.56 16.15
C ARG A 178 -2.02 1.83 16.82
N THR A 179 -1.49 1.71 18.04
CA THR A 179 -0.85 2.83 18.75
C THR A 179 0.39 3.32 18.02
N ALA A 180 1.19 2.39 17.48
CA ALA A 180 2.37 2.74 16.69
C ALA A 180 1.99 3.42 15.36
N GLU A 181 0.95 2.95 14.67
CA GLU A 181 0.44 3.59 13.46
C GLU A 181 -0.05 5.01 13.73
N GLN A 182 -0.74 5.24 14.84
CA GLN A 182 -1.14 6.58 15.25
C GLN A 182 0.08 7.46 15.56
N ALA A 183 1.07 6.92 16.29
CA ALA A 183 2.32 7.63 16.56
C ALA A 183 3.08 7.98 15.27
N LYS A 184 3.12 7.07 14.29
CA LYS A 184 3.67 7.35 12.95
C LYS A 184 2.97 8.55 12.30
N LYS A 185 1.64 8.52 12.23
CA LYS A 185 0.85 9.59 11.59
C LYS A 185 1.05 10.96 12.24
N GLU A 186 1.24 10.99 13.56
CA GLU A 186 1.35 12.23 14.34
C GLU A 186 2.80 12.74 14.45
N LEU A 187 3.78 11.85 14.54
CA LEU A 187 5.13 12.19 14.95
C LEU A 187 6.19 12.03 13.86
N ILE A 188 5.96 11.19 12.84
CA ILE A 188 6.91 11.00 11.74
C ILE A 188 6.74 12.11 10.71
N ALA A 189 7.87 12.74 10.39
CA ALA A 189 7.95 13.74 9.32
C ALA A 189 9.32 13.65 8.64
N ALA A 190 9.37 14.03 7.38
CA ALA A 190 10.59 14.16 6.60
C ALA A 190 11.26 15.55 6.77
N THR A 191 10.63 16.44 7.53
CA THR A 191 11.11 17.77 7.92
C THR A 191 11.03 17.93 9.43
N THR A 192 11.62 19.00 9.97
CA THR A 192 11.55 19.27 11.40
C THR A 192 10.11 19.41 11.85
N LEU A 193 9.74 18.65 12.87
CA LEU A 193 8.43 18.65 13.49
C LEU A 193 8.63 18.72 15.02
N ASP A 194 7.89 19.59 15.69
CA ASP A 194 7.87 19.69 17.15
C ASP A 194 6.49 19.29 17.67
N ARG A 195 6.32 17.99 17.88
CA ARG A 195 5.09 17.40 18.41
C ARG A 195 5.42 16.34 19.45
N SER A 196 4.46 16.10 20.33
CA SER A 196 4.51 15.01 21.29
C SER A 196 3.14 14.33 21.38
N MET A 197 3.16 13.03 21.69
CA MET A 197 1.96 12.21 21.83
C MET A 197 2.08 11.32 23.06
N LYS A 198 0.99 11.19 23.82
CA LYS A 198 0.87 10.18 24.88
C LYS A 198 0.52 8.84 24.28
N LEU A 199 1.31 7.83 24.60
CA LEU A 199 1.11 6.44 24.19
C LEU A 199 0.66 5.61 25.37
N VAL A 200 -0.43 4.89 25.21
CA VAL A 200 -0.93 3.91 26.18
C VAL A 200 -0.37 2.54 25.84
N GLY A 201 0.08 1.81 26.84
CA GLY A 201 0.65 0.48 26.66
C GLY A 201 0.93 -0.21 27.98
N ARG A 202 1.96 -1.07 28.00
CA ARG A 202 2.35 -1.84 29.19
C ARG A 202 3.83 -1.66 29.50
N ASP A 203 4.13 -1.28 30.73
CA ASP A 203 5.48 -1.31 31.28
C ASP A 203 5.97 -2.77 31.38
N VAL A 204 7.10 -3.07 30.74
CA VAL A 204 7.65 -4.44 30.65
C VAL A 204 8.22 -4.88 32.00
N VAL A 205 8.77 -3.95 32.80
CA VAL A 205 9.41 -4.23 34.06
C VAL A 205 8.37 -4.47 35.16
N LYS A 206 7.35 -3.60 35.23
CA LYS A 206 6.28 -3.68 36.24
C LYS A 206 5.15 -4.63 35.83
N GLY A 207 5.03 -4.93 34.54
CA GLY A 207 3.92 -5.73 34.01
C GLY A 207 2.56 -5.02 34.01
N LEU A 208 2.50 -3.74 34.34
CA LEU A 208 1.28 -2.96 34.52
C LEU A 208 0.99 -2.05 33.31
N PRO A 209 -0.29 -1.77 33.02
CA PRO A 209 -0.66 -0.71 32.09
C PRO A 209 -0.10 0.64 32.52
N GLY A 210 0.23 1.49 31.56
CA GLY A 210 0.77 2.82 31.80
C GLY A 210 0.73 3.71 30.57
N GLU A 211 1.30 4.90 30.74
CA GLU A 211 1.44 5.88 29.69
C GLU A 211 2.89 6.37 29.61
N ILE A 212 3.35 6.66 28.38
CA ILE A 212 4.60 7.36 28.10
C ILE A 212 4.34 8.52 27.15
N THR A 213 5.21 9.52 27.15
CA THR A 213 5.19 10.59 26.14
C THR A 213 6.29 10.33 25.12
N LEU A 214 5.93 10.26 23.85
CA LEU A 214 6.85 10.13 22.71
C LEU A 214 6.88 11.44 21.94
N THR A 215 8.07 11.87 21.52
CA THR A 215 8.25 13.12 20.76
C THR A 215 8.65 12.83 19.32
N SER A 216 8.33 13.75 18.41
CA SER A 216 8.78 13.67 17.02
C SER A 216 10.31 13.66 16.91
N ALA A 217 11.01 14.40 17.74
CA ALA A 217 12.48 14.39 17.77
C ALA A 217 13.06 13.01 18.09
N ALA A 218 12.40 12.24 18.97
CA ALA A 218 12.84 10.90 19.34
C ALA A 218 12.68 9.86 18.21
N VAL A 219 11.65 10.02 17.37
CA VAL A 219 11.35 9.06 16.29
C VAL A 219 11.86 9.49 14.91
N ALA A 220 12.26 10.74 14.74
CA ALA A 220 12.79 11.24 13.46
C ALA A 220 13.95 10.40 12.89
N PRO A 221 14.94 9.94 13.70
CA PRO A 221 16.02 9.09 13.18
C PRO A 221 15.52 7.76 12.62
N LEU A 222 14.39 7.22 13.11
CA LEU A 222 13.84 5.95 12.65
C LEU A 222 13.36 6.03 11.20
N ALA A 223 12.86 7.17 10.79
CA ALA A 223 12.34 7.39 9.44
C ALA A 223 13.45 7.70 8.42
N THR A 224 14.65 8.05 8.85
CA THR A 224 15.75 8.44 7.96
C THR A 224 16.10 7.32 6.99
N THR A 225 16.31 6.09 7.47
CA THR A 225 16.64 4.94 6.61
C THR A 225 15.51 4.64 5.63
N PHE A 226 14.26 4.73 6.07
CA PHE A 226 13.09 4.54 5.21
C PHE A 226 13.07 5.55 4.06
N PHE A 227 13.24 6.83 4.36
CA PHE A 227 13.27 7.88 3.34
C PHE A 227 14.47 7.74 2.40
N GLU A 228 15.66 7.49 2.94
CA GLU A 228 16.88 7.32 2.13
C GLU A 228 16.77 6.10 1.19
N THR A 229 16.09 5.03 1.60
CA THR A 229 15.82 3.88 0.73
C THR A 229 14.99 4.28 -0.50
N ILE A 230 13.89 5.01 -0.30
CA ILE A 230 13.01 5.49 -1.38
C ILE A 230 13.78 6.44 -2.31
N ILE A 231 14.51 7.40 -1.73
CA ILE A 231 15.28 8.40 -2.48
C ILE A 231 16.37 7.74 -3.33
N THR A 232 17.13 6.82 -2.72
CA THR A 232 18.22 6.12 -3.40
C THR A 232 17.69 5.29 -4.57
N GLN A 233 16.58 4.58 -4.39
CA GLN A 233 15.96 3.82 -5.46
C GLN A 233 15.38 4.72 -6.56
N ALA A 234 14.74 5.81 -6.22
CA ALA A 234 14.23 6.77 -7.20
C ALA A 234 15.37 7.37 -8.05
N ARG A 235 16.48 7.76 -7.42
CA ARG A 235 17.69 8.24 -8.12
C ARG A 235 18.30 7.17 -9.01
N SER A 236 18.48 5.97 -8.50
CA SER A 236 19.02 4.85 -9.27
C SER A 236 18.17 4.54 -10.51
N ILE A 237 16.85 4.57 -10.39
CA ILE A 237 15.95 4.38 -11.55
C ILE A 237 16.12 5.52 -12.55
N MET A 238 16.21 6.78 -12.12
CA MET A 238 16.44 7.92 -13.02
C MET A 238 17.79 7.81 -13.75
N GLU A 239 18.85 7.38 -13.05
CA GLU A 239 20.17 7.21 -13.63
C GLU A 239 20.24 6.13 -14.72
N HIS A 240 19.42 5.07 -14.58
CA HIS A 240 19.32 3.99 -15.57
C HIS A 240 18.22 4.19 -16.62
N THR A 241 17.44 5.26 -16.49
CA THR A 241 16.40 5.62 -17.46
C THR A 241 17.06 6.34 -18.66
N PRO A 242 16.62 6.08 -19.91
CA PRO A 242 17.13 6.80 -21.08
C PRO A 242 17.08 8.33 -20.90
N PRO A 243 18.14 9.06 -21.38
CA PRO A 243 18.25 10.50 -21.14
C PRO A 243 17.03 11.31 -21.56
N GLU A 244 16.40 10.96 -22.69
CA GLU A 244 15.23 11.64 -23.21
C GLU A 244 14.04 11.51 -22.25
N ILE A 245 13.81 10.32 -21.71
CA ILE A 245 12.75 10.06 -20.73
C ILE A 245 13.06 10.75 -19.40
N SER A 246 14.33 10.75 -18.98
CA SER A 246 14.77 11.44 -17.77
C SER A 246 14.58 12.96 -17.87
N MET A 247 14.75 13.55 -19.05
CA MET A 247 14.46 14.97 -19.29
C MET A 247 12.95 15.26 -19.13
N ASP A 248 12.09 14.42 -19.71
CA ASP A 248 10.64 14.56 -19.55
C ASP A 248 10.21 14.44 -18.06
N ILE A 249 10.82 13.51 -17.31
CA ILE A 249 10.58 13.38 -15.85
C ILE A 249 11.01 14.66 -15.14
N LYS A 250 12.14 15.26 -15.50
CA LYS A 250 12.61 16.50 -14.91
C LYS A 250 11.68 17.67 -15.17
N GLU A 251 11.08 17.74 -16.36
CA GLU A 251 10.14 18.80 -16.74
C GLU A 251 8.76 18.61 -16.08
N ARG A 252 8.23 17.38 -16.05
CA ARG A 252 6.88 17.07 -15.55
C ARG A 252 6.83 16.84 -14.05
N GLY A 253 7.94 16.42 -13.46
CA GLY A 253 8.04 16.05 -12.06
C GLY A 253 7.79 14.58 -11.79
N ILE A 254 7.97 14.22 -10.51
CA ILE A 254 7.64 12.92 -9.93
C ILE A 254 6.20 13.01 -9.41
N TYR A 255 5.41 12.00 -9.66
CA TYR A 255 4.06 11.86 -9.11
C TYR A 255 4.09 10.94 -7.89
N LEU A 256 3.68 11.48 -6.74
CA LEU A 256 3.71 10.79 -5.46
C LEU A 256 2.30 10.37 -5.06
N THR A 257 2.09 9.09 -4.75
CA THR A 257 0.81 8.51 -4.37
C THR A 257 0.99 7.42 -3.30
N GLY A 258 -0.11 6.78 -2.89
CA GLY A 258 -0.11 5.81 -1.78
C GLY A 258 -0.28 6.50 -0.42
N GLY A 259 -0.85 5.80 0.57
CA GLY A 259 -1.21 6.41 1.86
C GLY A 259 -0.04 6.95 2.66
N SER A 260 1.17 6.37 2.52
CA SER A 260 2.36 6.87 3.22
C SER A 260 2.99 8.08 2.53
N SER A 261 2.52 8.48 1.35
CA SER A 261 2.90 9.73 0.71
C SER A 261 2.42 10.98 1.47
N GLU A 262 1.41 10.81 2.33
CA GLU A 262 0.88 11.86 3.21
C GLU A 262 1.82 12.19 4.39
N ILE A 263 2.92 11.46 4.58
CA ILE A 263 3.92 11.79 5.59
C ILE A 263 4.42 13.22 5.35
N HIS A 264 4.31 14.04 6.39
CA HIS A 264 4.64 15.47 6.32
C HIS A 264 6.07 15.70 5.82
N GLY A 265 6.22 16.53 4.80
CA GLY A 265 7.51 16.91 4.22
C GLY A 265 8.14 15.89 3.27
N LEU A 266 7.57 14.70 3.05
CA LEU A 266 8.16 13.67 2.19
C LEU A 266 8.34 14.17 0.75
N ALA A 267 7.35 14.84 0.18
CA ALA A 267 7.46 15.42 -1.17
C ALA A 267 8.57 16.44 -1.27
N ALA A 268 8.68 17.35 -0.28
CA ALA A 268 9.74 18.35 -0.24
C ALA A 268 11.13 17.72 -0.09
N LEU A 269 11.24 16.66 0.72
CA LEU A 269 12.49 15.92 0.85
C LEU A 269 12.88 15.23 -0.47
N LEU A 270 11.94 14.53 -1.12
CA LEU A 270 12.16 13.92 -2.44
C LEU A 270 12.58 14.97 -3.45
N GLN A 271 11.89 16.10 -3.55
CA GLN A 271 12.24 17.20 -4.44
C GLN A 271 13.66 17.73 -4.17
N THR A 272 14.01 17.95 -2.92
CA THR A 272 15.35 18.43 -2.54
C THR A 272 16.45 17.44 -2.91
N LYS A 273 16.21 16.14 -2.68
CA LYS A 273 17.20 15.09 -2.87
C LYS A 273 17.33 14.64 -4.33
N THR A 274 16.26 14.71 -5.11
CA THR A 274 16.27 14.32 -6.53
C THR A 274 16.52 15.49 -7.47
N GLY A 275 16.27 16.71 -7.03
CA GLY A 275 16.29 17.89 -7.89
C GLY A 275 15.12 17.99 -8.87
N VAL A 276 14.07 17.17 -8.69
CA VAL A 276 12.90 17.08 -9.55
C VAL A 276 11.66 17.49 -8.76
N ALA A 277 10.79 18.29 -9.36
CA ALA A 277 9.52 18.68 -8.74
C ALA A 277 8.67 17.45 -8.36
N VAL A 278 7.94 17.51 -7.27
CA VAL A 278 7.10 16.40 -6.80
C VAL A 278 5.65 16.85 -6.72
N ASN A 279 4.80 16.16 -7.47
CA ASN A 279 3.35 16.35 -7.51
C ASN A 279 2.68 15.29 -6.65
N ILE A 280 1.94 15.70 -5.63
CA ILE A 280 1.20 14.76 -4.75
C ILE A 280 -0.19 14.56 -5.34
N SER A 281 -0.68 13.32 -5.35
CA SER A 281 -2.08 13.02 -5.68
C SER A 281 -3.03 13.67 -4.68
N ASP A 282 -4.16 14.21 -5.16
CA ASP A 282 -5.20 14.79 -4.29
C ASP A 282 -5.81 13.74 -3.33
N LYS A 283 -5.87 12.48 -3.79
CA LYS A 283 -6.36 11.33 -3.03
C LYS A 283 -5.38 10.17 -3.14
N PRO A 284 -4.24 10.25 -2.46
CA PRO A 284 -3.15 9.30 -2.70
C PRO A 284 -3.52 7.85 -2.36
N GLN A 285 -4.40 7.63 -1.40
CA GLN A 285 -4.88 6.29 -1.03
C GLN A 285 -5.82 5.68 -2.08
N GLU A 286 -6.50 6.51 -2.87
CA GLU A 286 -7.53 6.10 -3.84
C GLU A 286 -7.04 6.14 -5.30
N THR A 287 -5.81 6.59 -5.55
CA THR A 287 -5.30 6.85 -6.90
C THR A 287 -5.44 5.61 -7.81
N ALA A 288 -4.96 4.46 -7.36
CA ALA A 288 -5.04 3.23 -8.15
C ALA A 288 -6.49 2.80 -8.42
N VAL A 289 -7.37 2.85 -7.41
CA VAL A 289 -8.77 2.45 -7.59
C VAL A 289 -9.54 3.43 -8.47
N SER A 290 -9.21 4.72 -8.43
CA SER A 290 -9.77 5.72 -9.35
C SER A 290 -9.37 5.42 -10.80
N GLY A 291 -8.13 5.02 -11.04
CA GLY A 291 -7.68 4.54 -12.35
C GLY A 291 -8.41 3.28 -12.80
N LEU A 292 -8.63 2.30 -11.91
CA LEU A 292 -9.44 1.13 -12.24
C LEU A 292 -10.89 1.49 -12.59
N GLY A 293 -11.46 2.51 -11.94
CA GLY A 293 -12.77 3.07 -12.29
C GLY A 293 -12.80 3.57 -13.74
N TYR A 294 -11.77 4.30 -14.15
CA TYR A 294 -11.62 4.73 -15.54
C TYR A 294 -11.63 3.54 -16.53
N PHE A 295 -10.91 2.45 -16.22
CA PHE A 295 -10.89 1.25 -17.05
C PHE A 295 -12.27 0.59 -17.17
N ALA A 296 -13.02 0.54 -16.08
CA ALA A 296 -14.37 -0.03 -16.07
C ALA A 296 -15.34 0.79 -16.94
N GLU A 297 -15.23 2.10 -16.94
CA GLU A 297 -16.08 3.01 -17.72
C GLU A 297 -15.66 3.10 -19.19
N HIS A 298 -14.37 2.96 -19.50
CA HIS A 298 -13.78 3.16 -20.83
C HIS A 298 -13.12 1.89 -21.38
N SER A 299 -13.77 0.73 -21.24
CA SER A 299 -13.20 -0.59 -21.50
C SER A 299 -12.58 -0.77 -22.89
N LYS A 300 -13.11 -0.10 -23.93
CA LYS A 300 -12.55 -0.17 -25.30
C LYS A 300 -11.20 0.54 -25.39
N GLN A 301 -11.05 1.71 -24.78
CA GLN A 301 -9.82 2.51 -24.80
C GLN A 301 -8.78 1.87 -23.87
N ALA A 302 -9.24 1.28 -22.79
CA ALA A 302 -8.43 0.61 -21.79
C ALA A 302 -7.89 -0.76 -22.23
N ALA A 303 -8.45 -1.35 -23.28
CA ALA A 303 -8.18 -2.76 -23.69
C ALA A 303 -6.68 -3.08 -23.87
N LYS A 304 -5.86 -2.11 -24.27
CA LYS A 304 -4.41 -2.29 -24.45
C LYS A 304 -3.59 -2.28 -23.16
N TYR A 305 -4.18 -1.83 -22.05
CA TYR A 305 -3.52 -1.70 -20.75
C TYR A 305 -3.90 -2.79 -19.76
N VAL A 306 -4.74 -3.73 -20.18
CA VAL A 306 -5.27 -4.78 -19.31
C VAL A 306 -4.88 -6.16 -19.81
N THR A 307 -4.56 -7.06 -18.91
CA THR A 307 -4.35 -8.47 -19.22
C THR A 307 -5.60 -9.25 -18.87
N LEU A 308 -6.26 -9.84 -19.88
CA LEU A 308 -7.40 -10.72 -19.66
C LEU A 308 -6.92 -12.06 -19.11
N MET A 309 -7.40 -12.41 -17.92
CA MET A 309 -7.13 -13.71 -17.31
C MET A 309 -8.14 -14.76 -17.78
N LYS A 310 -7.62 -15.93 -18.09
CA LYS A 310 -8.41 -17.10 -18.55
C LYS A 310 -8.92 -17.94 -17.39
#